data_a18b4e7a46c36fe95275c5910190b5a1
#
_entry.id   a18b4e7a46c36fe95275c5910190b5a1
#
_cell.length_a   1.000
_cell.length_b   1.000
_cell.length_c   1.000
_cell.angle_alpha   90.00
_cell.angle_beta   90.00
_cell.angle_gamma   90.00
#
_symmetry.space_group_name_H-M   'P 1'
#
loop_
_entity.id
_entity.type
_entity.pdbx_description
1 polymer ?
#
loop_
_entity_poly.entity_id
_entity_poly.type
_entity_poly.pdbx_seq_one_letter_code
_entity_poly.pdbx_strand_id
1 'polypeptide(L)' 'MTKPRICLNMIVKDEAHVIERCLASVIPHITSWCISDTGSSDNTIEVIENVMAKAGLPGKVVQHKWFDFGSNRTL' A
#
# COMPACT_ATOMS: atom_id res chain seq x y z
N MET A 1 -26.06 -11.39 -5.63
CA MET A 1 -24.73 -12.01 -5.59
C MET A 1 -23.72 -11.02 -5.02
N THR A 2 -22.99 -11.45 -4.05
CA THR A 2 -22.05 -10.57 -3.37
C THR A 2 -20.67 -10.61 -4.03
N LYS A 3 -20.04 -9.45 -4.08
CA LYS A 3 -18.66 -9.39 -4.53
C LYS A 3 -17.75 -10.04 -3.51
N PRO A 4 -16.73 -10.74 -3.94
CA PRO A 4 -15.74 -11.23 -2.99
C PRO A 4 -15.01 -10.05 -2.34
N ARG A 5 -14.64 -10.22 -1.10
CA ARG A 5 -13.85 -9.23 -0.40
C ARG A 5 -12.39 -9.50 -0.68
N ILE A 6 -11.75 -8.53 -1.29
CA ILE A 6 -10.35 -8.67 -1.66
C ILE A 6 -9.59 -7.51 -1.03
N CYS A 7 -8.66 -7.82 -0.16
CA CYS A 7 -7.82 -6.82 0.48
C CYS A 7 -6.44 -6.85 -0.16
N LEU A 8 -6.06 -5.72 -0.71
CA LEU A 8 -4.74 -5.59 -1.32
C LEU A 8 -3.68 -5.45 -0.23
N ASN A 9 -2.68 -6.29 -0.28
CA ASN A 9 -1.53 -6.17 0.61
C ASN A 9 -0.28 -5.96 -0.21
N MET A 10 0.43 -4.88 0.06
CA MET A 10 1.65 -4.54 -0.67
C MET A 10 2.70 -4.02 0.29
N ILE A 11 3.95 -4.16 -0.13
CA ILE A 11 5.09 -3.55 0.56
C ILE A 11 5.75 -2.62 -0.45
N VAL A 12 5.94 -1.37 -0.07
CA VAL A 12 6.47 -0.37 -1.00
C VAL A 12 7.63 0.39 -0.37
N LYS A 13 8.46 0.93 -1.23
CA LYS A 13 9.51 1.85 -0.83
C LYS A 13 9.88 2.69 -2.04
N ASP A 14 9.75 4.03 -1.89
CA ASP A 14 10.16 4.98 -2.94
C ASP A 14 9.54 4.64 -4.28
N GLU A 15 8.24 4.38 -4.28
CA GLU A 15 7.52 3.97 -5.49
C GLU A 15 6.61 5.06 -6.04
N ALA A 16 6.76 6.30 -5.57
CA ALA A 16 5.80 7.35 -5.90
C ALA A 16 5.58 7.50 -7.41
N HIS A 17 6.63 7.31 -8.21
CA HIS A 17 6.54 7.54 -9.64
C HIS A 17 5.76 6.45 -10.39
N VAL A 18 5.54 5.29 -9.76
CA VAL A 18 4.83 4.20 -10.42
C VAL A 18 3.63 3.72 -9.61
N ILE A 19 3.53 4.11 -8.34
CA ILE A 19 2.51 3.53 -7.48
C ILE A 19 1.10 3.91 -7.93
N GLU A 20 0.91 5.11 -8.42
CA GLU A 20 -0.41 5.54 -8.85
C GLU A 20 -0.91 4.64 -9.98
N ARG A 21 -0.06 4.36 -10.96
CA ARG A 21 -0.44 3.49 -12.07
C ARG A 21 -0.70 2.08 -11.58
N CYS A 22 0.14 1.60 -10.68
CA CYS A 22 -0.02 0.27 -10.14
C CYS A 22 -1.36 0.12 -9.41
N LEU A 23 -1.68 1.10 -8.57
CA LEU A 23 -2.94 1.05 -7.82
C LEU A 23 -4.13 1.18 -8.76
N ALA A 24 -4.03 2.03 -9.77
CA ALA A 24 -5.14 2.21 -10.70
C ALA A 24 -5.53 0.90 -11.36
N SER A 25 -4.57 0.01 -11.58
CA SER A 25 -4.88 -1.24 -12.25
C SER A 25 -5.56 -2.25 -11.32
N VAL A 26 -5.40 -2.13 -10.00
CA VAL A 26 -5.98 -3.08 -9.07
C VAL A 26 -7.24 -2.57 -8.38
N ILE A 27 -7.41 -1.25 -8.33
CA ILE A 27 -8.55 -0.65 -7.63
C ILE A 27 -9.90 -1.26 -8.02
N PRO A 28 -10.18 -1.51 -9.31
CA PRO A 28 -11.49 -2.09 -9.66
C PRO A 28 -11.69 -3.50 -9.10
N HIS A 29 -10.66 -4.13 -8.62
CA HIS A 29 -10.72 -5.53 -8.21
C HIS A 29 -10.65 -5.73 -6.71
N ILE A 30 -10.45 -4.65 -5.94
CA ILE A 30 -10.27 -4.78 -4.50
C ILE A 30 -11.39 -4.07 -3.76
N THR A 31 -11.60 -4.48 -2.52
CA THR A 31 -12.59 -3.85 -1.65
C THR A 31 -11.95 -3.10 -0.48
N SER A 32 -10.69 -3.39 -0.20
CA SER A 32 -9.94 -2.69 0.84
C SER A 32 -8.45 -2.86 0.56
N TRP A 33 -7.63 -2.21 1.38
CA TRP A 33 -6.20 -2.27 1.13
C TRP A 33 -5.43 -2.04 2.42
N CYS A 34 -4.23 -2.58 2.45
CA CYS A 34 -3.28 -2.35 3.54
C CYS A 34 -1.89 -2.37 2.92
N ILE A 35 -1.22 -1.24 2.92
CA ILE A 35 0.07 -1.11 2.26
C ILE A 35 1.11 -0.76 3.30
N SER A 36 2.19 -1.52 3.30
CA SER A 36 3.31 -1.30 4.22
C SER A 36 4.38 -0.49 3.51
N ASP A 37 4.81 0.59 4.14
CA ASP A 37 5.88 1.43 3.62
C ASP A 37 7.12 1.21 4.47
N THR A 38 8.22 0.85 3.84
CA THR A 38 9.43 0.46 4.55
C THR A 38 10.43 1.60 4.64
N GLY A 39 9.96 2.83 4.56
CA GLY A 39 10.84 3.97 4.77
C GLY A 39 11.07 4.77 3.50
N SER A 40 10.00 5.05 2.78
CA SER A 40 10.10 5.88 1.58
C SER A 40 10.59 7.27 1.94
N SER A 41 11.50 7.77 1.15
CA SER A 41 12.00 9.13 1.31
C SER A 41 11.28 10.09 0.36
N ASP A 42 10.47 9.57 -0.55
CA ASP A 42 9.68 10.42 -1.44
C ASP A 42 8.25 10.49 -0.92
N ASN A 43 7.31 10.94 -1.74
CA ASN A 43 5.92 11.12 -1.31
C ASN A 43 5.05 9.89 -1.64
N THR A 44 5.62 8.71 -1.60
CA THR A 44 4.88 7.49 -1.90
C THR A 44 3.61 7.35 -1.05
N ILE A 45 3.72 7.58 0.25
CA ILE A 45 2.58 7.44 1.15
C ILE A 45 1.48 8.42 0.77
N GLU A 46 1.86 9.65 0.50
CA GLU A 46 0.89 10.67 0.13
C GLU A 46 0.15 10.30 -1.14
N VAL A 47 0.88 9.80 -2.13
CA VAL A 47 0.27 9.38 -3.38
C VAL A 47 -0.72 8.25 -3.15
N ILE A 48 -0.33 7.26 -2.35
CA ILE A 48 -1.22 6.14 -2.06
C ILE A 48 -2.51 6.63 -1.41
N GLU A 49 -2.38 7.46 -0.40
CA GLU A 49 -3.56 7.94 0.32
C GLU A 49 -4.47 8.74 -0.58
N ASN A 50 -3.90 9.56 -1.44
CA ASN A 50 -4.70 10.36 -2.35
C ASN A 50 -5.43 9.49 -3.37
N VAL A 51 -4.74 8.52 -3.94
CA VAL A 51 -5.36 7.65 -4.94
C VAL A 51 -6.48 6.84 -4.33
N MET A 52 -6.24 6.27 -3.15
CA MET A 52 -7.26 5.44 -2.52
C MET A 52 -8.44 6.25 -2.01
N ALA A 53 -8.18 7.48 -1.56
CA ALA A 53 -9.28 8.35 -1.14
C ALA A 53 -10.18 8.68 -2.31
N LYS A 54 -9.62 8.95 -3.47
CA LYS A 54 -10.41 9.20 -4.66
C LYS A 54 -11.23 8.00 -5.06
N ALA A 55 -10.69 6.82 -4.85
CA ALA A 55 -11.40 5.57 -5.17
C ALA A 55 -12.45 5.23 -4.13
N GLY A 56 -12.41 5.85 -2.98
CA GLY A 56 -13.37 5.57 -1.91
C GLY A 56 -13.16 4.23 -1.23
N LEU A 57 -11.96 3.70 -1.28
CA LEU A 57 -11.67 2.39 -0.71
C LEU A 57 -11.11 2.53 0.71
N PRO A 58 -11.61 1.76 1.66
CA PRO A 58 -11.08 1.78 3.01
C PRO A 58 -9.74 1.07 3.10
N GLY A 59 -8.84 1.61 3.91
CA GLY A 59 -7.54 0.99 4.08
C GLY A 59 -6.61 1.91 4.84
N LYS A 60 -5.36 1.50 4.90
CA LYS A 60 -4.38 2.27 5.65
C LYS A 60 -2.99 1.98 5.12
N VAL A 61 -2.08 2.93 5.39
CA VAL A 61 -0.66 2.74 5.17
C VAL A 61 -0.01 2.50 6.53
N VAL A 62 0.77 1.45 6.62
CA VAL A 62 1.53 1.14 7.82
C VAL A 62 2.99 1.46 7.52
N GLN A 63 3.60 2.28 8.36
CA GLN A 63 5.00 2.64 8.18
C GLN A 63 5.88 1.76 9.02
N HIS A 64 6.88 1.17 8.40
CA HIS A 64 7.87 0.36 9.08
C HIS A 64 9.25 0.88 8.72
N LYS A 65 10.05 1.12 9.72
CA LYS A 65 11.43 1.44 9.45
C LYS A 65 12.12 0.21 8.91
N TRP A 66 12.89 0.43 7.88
CA TRP A 66 13.71 -0.64 7.36
C TRP A 66 14.99 -0.70 8.19
N PHE A 67 15.10 -1.70 8.98
CA PHE A 67 16.34 -1.94 9.68
C PHE A 67 16.43 -3.43 9.85
N ASP A 68 17.53 -3.87 10.12
CA ASP A 68 17.93 -5.20 10.47
C ASP A 68 16.85 -6.29 10.40
N PHE A 69 16.49 -6.64 9.22
CA PHE A 69 15.56 -7.74 9.00
C PHE A 69 16.08 -9.04 9.57
N GLY A 70 17.38 -9.21 9.55
CA GLY A 70 17.96 -10.41 10.10
C GLY A 70 17.65 -10.56 11.57
N SER A 71 17.74 -9.45 12.27
CA SER A 71 17.43 -9.42 13.68
C SER A 71 15.96 -9.74 13.93
N ASN A 72 15.10 -9.20 13.11
CA ASN A 72 13.68 -9.40 13.28
C ASN A 72 13.26 -10.82 13.01
N ARG A 73 13.96 -11.51 12.16
CA ARG A 73 13.58 -12.86 11.79
C ARG A 73 13.80 -13.85 12.90
N THR A 74 14.55 -13.48 13.86
CA THR A 74 14.85 -14.42 14.93
C THR A 74 13.67 -14.68 15.85
N LEU A 75 12.61 -14.05 15.60
CA LEU A 75 11.40 -14.21 16.42
C LEU A 75 10.79 -15.59 16.34
#